data_acb2652ed908f5916e720dc2b5bde42b
#
_entry.id   acb2652ed908f5916e720dc2b5bde42b
#
_cell.length_a   1.000
_cell.length_b   1.000
_cell.length_c   1.000
_cell.angle_alpha   90.00
_cell.angle_beta   90.00
_cell.angle_gamma   90.00
#
_symmetry.space_group_name_H-M   'P 1'
#
loop_
_entity.id
_entity.type
_entity.pdbx_description
1 polymer ?
#
loop_
_entity_poly.entity_id
_entity_poly.type
_entity_poly.pdbx_seq_one_letter_code
_entity_poly.pdbx_strand_id
1 'polypeptide(L)'
;RVLAAALRENGCIGSPAGLGMMLAAPTILAHGNESQIEKYVPQILDGTDSWCQLFSEPGAGSDLAGLQTKAVRDGDEWVISGQKVWTSEGQHADYGMLIARTDPDASKHRGISWFAFPMDQQGVEIRPLREMTGRSLFNEVFIDEARVSHSDVIGDLNEGWRVANTTLMVERAGIGGGHGMAYAAAHPGSSAGHLQKPAG
;
A
#
# COMPACT_ATOMS: atom_id res chain seq x y z
N ARG A 1 -25.03 4.39 4.45
CA ARG A 1 -25.87 3.15 4.48
C ARG A 1 -26.96 3.19 3.39
N VAL A 2 -27.74 4.27 3.29
CA VAL A 2 -28.82 4.40 2.28
C VAL A 2 -28.29 4.28 0.87
N LEU A 3 -27.22 5.01 0.52
CA LEU A 3 -26.60 4.93 -0.81
C LEU A 3 -26.11 3.51 -1.15
N ALA A 4 -25.43 2.86 -0.22
CA ALA A 4 -24.94 1.49 -0.44
C ALA A 4 -26.05 0.46 -0.59
N ALA A 5 -27.19 0.65 0.06
CA ALA A 5 -28.38 -0.16 -0.13
C ALA A 5 -28.99 0.07 -1.53
N ALA A 6 -29.16 1.33 -1.89
CA ALA A 6 -29.71 1.70 -3.23
C ALA A 6 -28.84 1.20 -4.38
N LEU A 7 -27.51 1.31 -4.27
CA LEU A 7 -26.58 0.78 -5.27
C LEU A 7 -26.73 -0.75 -5.43
N ARG A 8 -26.84 -1.50 -4.35
CA ARG A 8 -27.03 -2.95 -4.39
C ARG A 8 -28.38 -3.34 -4.98
N GLU A 9 -29.47 -2.68 -4.57
CA GLU A 9 -30.81 -2.92 -5.07
C GLU A 9 -30.93 -2.69 -6.58
N ASN A 10 -30.14 -1.77 -7.12
CA ASN A 10 -30.11 -1.45 -8.54
C ASN A 10 -29.00 -2.15 -9.33
N GLY A 11 -28.29 -3.11 -8.71
CA GLY A 11 -27.22 -3.88 -9.39
C GLY A 11 -26.02 -3.03 -9.80
N CYS A 12 -25.84 -1.86 -9.18
CA CYS A 12 -24.71 -0.97 -9.47
C CYS A 12 -23.41 -1.52 -8.87
N ILE A 13 -22.30 -1.31 -9.56
CA ILE A 13 -20.97 -1.55 -9.03
C ILE A 13 -20.75 -0.60 -7.85
N GLY A 14 -20.26 -1.11 -6.72
CA GLY A 14 -19.92 -0.30 -5.55
C GLY A 14 -18.77 0.67 -5.84
N SER A 15 -18.59 1.64 -4.94
CA SER A 15 -17.41 2.52 -5.01
C SER A 15 -16.13 1.68 -4.98
N PRO A 16 -15.07 2.08 -5.69
CA PRO A 16 -13.74 1.49 -5.53
C PRO A 16 -13.37 1.38 -4.05
N ALA A 17 -12.78 0.28 -3.67
CA ALA A 17 -12.40 0.00 -2.29
C ALA A 17 -10.98 -0.60 -2.29
N GLY A 18 -10.35 -0.66 -1.14
CA GLY A 18 -9.02 -1.23 -0.99
C GLY A 18 -8.05 -0.25 -0.35
N LEU A 19 -6.80 -0.71 -0.21
CA LEU A 19 -5.75 0.05 0.48
C LEU A 19 -5.39 1.34 -0.25
N GLY A 20 -5.54 1.38 -1.59
CA GLY A 20 -5.36 2.61 -2.38
C GLY A 20 -6.29 3.72 -1.91
N MET A 21 -7.59 3.47 -1.93
CA MET A 21 -8.62 4.42 -1.49
C MET A 21 -8.50 4.78 -0.02
N MET A 22 -8.23 3.78 0.82
CA MET A 22 -8.24 3.95 2.25
C MET A 22 -6.96 4.61 2.78
N LEU A 23 -5.80 4.28 2.22
CA LEU A 23 -4.50 4.66 2.76
C LEU A 23 -3.66 5.50 1.80
N ALA A 24 -3.47 5.05 0.55
CA ALA A 24 -2.56 5.71 -0.39
C ALA A 24 -3.09 7.07 -0.81
N ALA A 25 -4.34 7.17 -1.27
CA ALA A 25 -4.92 8.43 -1.74
C ALA A 25 -4.90 9.54 -0.66
N PRO A 26 -5.39 9.33 0.57
CA PRO A 26 -5.32 10.36 1.60
C PRO A 26 -3.87 10.71 2.01
N THR A 27 -2.93 9.76 1.96
CA THR A 27 -1.52 10.02 2.24
C THR A 27 -0.89 10.88 1.12
N ILE A 28 -1.15 10.55 -0.15
CA ILE A 28 -0.64 11.30 -1.30
C ILE A 28 -1.26 12.71 -1.34
N LEU A 29 -2.56 12.85 -1.05
CA LEU A 29 -3.23 14.15 -0.96
C LEU A 29 -2.64 15.04 0.15
N ALA A 30 -2.16 14.45 1.25
CA ALA A 30 -1.61 15.20 2.38
C ALA A 30 -0.13 15.58 2.21
N HIS A 31 0.64 14.82 1.44
CA HIS A 31 2.10 14.94 1.36
C HIS A 31 2.67 15.00 -0.05
N GLY A 32 1.93 14.58 -1.06
CA GLY A 32 2.35 14.63 -2.47
C GLY A 32 2.31 16.04 -3.03
N ASN A 33 3.12 16.27 -4.06
CA ASN A 33 3.03 17.46 -4.88
C ASN A 33 1.93 17.32 -5.95
N GLU A 34 1.64 18.40 -6.66
CA GLU A 34 0.56 18.46 -7.66
C GLU A 34 0.69 17.38 -8.73
N SER A 35 1.89 17.18 -9.29
CA SER A 35 2.13 16.15 -10.32
C SER A 35 1.95 14.72 -9.79
N GLN A 36 2.30 14.45 -8.53
CA GLN A 36 2.07 13.16 -7.89
C GLN A 36 0.58 12.91 -7.62
N ILE A 37 -0.14 13.94 -7.18
CA ILE A 37 -1.59 13.87 -6.99
C ILE A 37 -2.29 13.58 -8.32
N GLU A 38 -1.94 14.30 -9.38
CA GLU A 38 -2.48 14.09 -10.73
C GLU A 38 -2.13 12.70 -11.30
N LYS A 39 -0.94 12.19 -10.98
CA LYS A 39 -0.46 10.89 -11.46
C LYS A 39 -1.19 9.71 -10.79
N TYR A 40 -1.40 9.76 -9.48
CA TYR A 40 -1.83 8.58 -8.72
C TYR A 40 -3.29 8.61 -8.27
N VAL A 41 -3.80 9.77 -7.85
CA VAL A 41 -5.11 9.81 -7.20
C VAL A 41 -6.25 9.46 -8.13
N PRO A 42 -6.31 9.92 -9.39
CA PRO A 42 -7.39 9.55 -10.31
C PRO A 42 -7.48 8.03 -10.53
N GLN A 43 -6.35 7.33 -10.72
CA GLN A 43 -6.28 5.90 -10.97
C GLN A 43 -6.67 5.07 -9.74
N ILE A 44 -6.42 5.60 -8.54
CA ILE A 44 -6.93 5.00 -7.30
C ILE A 44 -8.45 5.16 -7.21
N LEU A 45 -8.98 6.34 -7.57
CA LEU A 45 -10.41 6.66 -7.46
C LEU A 45 -11.27 5.90 -8.47
N ASP A 46 -10.78 5.66 -9.68
CA ASP A 46 -11.49 4.90 -10.71
C ASP A 46 -11.25 3.38 -10.61
N GLY A 47 -10.29 2.97 -9.77
CA GLY A 47 -9.97 1.57 -9.51
C GLY A 47 -9.05 0.95 -10.56
N THR A 48 -8.39 1.76 -11.39
CA THR A 48 -7.40 1.30 -12.37
C THR A 48 -6.16 0.77 -11.66
N ASP A 49 -5.67 1.49 -10.64
CA ASP A 49 -4.49 1.11 -9.87
C ASP A 49 -4.88 0.56 -8.49
N SER A 50 -4.42 -0.64 -8.21
CA SER A 50 -4.50 -1.25 -6.89
C SER A 50 -3.21 -1.04 -6.09
N TRP A 51 -3.34 -0.85 -4.78
CA TRP A 51 -2.21 -0.53 -3.89
C TRP A 51 -2.12 -1.49 -2.72
N CYS A 52 -0.89 -1.85 -2.34
CA CYS A 52 -0.58 -2.56 -1.11
C CYS A 52 0.28 -1.73 -0.16
N GLN A 53 0.46 -2.21 1.08
CA GLN A 53 1.30 -1.56 2.08
C GLN A 53 2.58 -2.36 2.32
N LEU A 54 3.74 -1.74 2.07
CA LEU A 54 5.08 -2.33 2.19
C LEU A 54 5.82 -1.70 3.38
N PHE A 55 5.29 -1.90 4.60
CA PHE A 55 5.83 -1.31 5.82
C PHE A 55 6.62 -2.33 6.63
N SER A 56 5.96 -3.35 7.15
CA SER A 56 6.54 -4.34 8.05
C SER A 56 7.65 -5.17 7.41
N GLU A 57 8.65 -5.51 8.21
CA GLU A 57 9.75 -6.43 7.86
C GLU A 57 9.81 -7.57 8.87
N PRO A 58 10.48 -8.69 8.58
CA PRO A 58 10.64 -9.77 9.55
C PRO A 58 11.21 -9.32 10.89
N GLY A 59 12.09 -8.31 10.88
CA GLY A 59 12.72 -7.73 12.08
C GLY A 59 12.11 -6.39 12.54
N ALA A 60 11.15 -5.83 11.83
CA ALA A 60 10.60 -4.49 12.10
C ALA A 60 9.08 -4.44 11.90
N GLY A 61 8.34 -4.78 12.94
CA GLY A 61 6.89 -4.66 13.01
C GLY A 61 6.48 -3.60 14.03
N SER A 62 6.37 -3.95 15.31
CA SER A 62 6.05 -2.97 16.37
C SER A 62 7.09 -1.86 16.46
N ASP A 63 8.35 -2.16 16.22
CA ASP A 63 9.43 -1.18 16.04
C ASP A 63 9.67 -0.90 14.55
N LEU A 64 8.67 -0.31 13.90
CA LEU A 64 8.69 -0.08 12.45
C LEU A 64 9.86 0.83 12.00
N ALA A 65 10.26 1.80 12.82
CA ALA A 65 11.38 2.68 12.51
C ALA A 65 12.75 1.95 12.48
N GLY A 66 12.80 0.72 12.96
CA GLY A 66 13.96 -0.18 12.86
C GLY A 66 14.11 -0.87 11.51
N LEU A 67 13.33 -0.50 10.50
CA LEU A 67 13.35 -1.09 9.16
C LEU A 67 14.74 -1.07 8.52
N GLN A 68 15.04 -2.13 7.76
CA GLN A 68 16.35 -2.37 7.13
C GLN A 68 16.31 -2.29 5.60
N THR A 69 15.12 -2.29 4.98
CA THR A 69 15.00 -2.05 3.53
C THR A 69 15.69 -0.74 3.20
N LYS A 70 16.70 -0.80 2.35
CA LYS A 70 17.54 0.35 1.96
C LYS A 70 17.15 0.87 0.59
N ALA A 71 17.29 2.18 0.42
CA ALA A 71 17.19 2.85 -0.87
C ALA A 71 18.47 3.67 -1.10
N VAL A 72 19.19 3.35 -2.16
CA VAL A 72 20.44 4.02 -2.52
C VAL A 72 20.21 4.86 -3.77
N ARG A 73 20.63 6.13 -3.73
CA ARG A 73 20.47 7.05 -4.87
C ARG A 73 21.37 6.64 -6.04
N ASP A 74 20.80 6.56 -7.23
CA ASP A 74 21.49 6.33 -8.50
C ASP A 74 20.95 7.29 -9.57
N GLY A 75 21.60 8.42 -9.74
CA GLY A 75 21.12 9.48 -10.63
C GLY A 75 19.75 10.02 -10.21
N ASP A 76 18.76 9.90 -11.10
CA ASP A 76 17.38 10.31 -10.85
C ASP A 76 16.49 9.18 -10.32
N GLU A 77 17.07 8.04 -9.99
CA GLU A 77 16.39 6.89 -9.45
C GLU A 77 16.92 6.50 -8.06
N TRP A 78 16.20 5.60 -7.43
CA TRP A 78 16.57 4.89 -6.21
C TRP A 78 16.64 3.41 -6.49
N VAL A 79 17.72 2.77 -6.09
CA VAL A 79 17.90 1.32 -6.08
C VAL A 79 17.52 0.80 -4.71
N ILE A 80 16.49 -0.03 -4.65
CA ILE A 80 15.89 -0.48 -3.41
C ILE A 80 16.14 -1.97 -3.22
N SER A 81 16.59 -2.36 -2.02
CA SER A 81 16.78 -3.76 -1.65
C SER A 81 16.33 -4.00 -0.21
N GLY A 82 15.61 -5.11 -0.01
CA GLY A 82 15.10 -5.49 1.31
C GLY A 82 14.02 -6.56 1.24
N GLN A 83 13.33 -6.76 2.35
CA GLN A 83 12.23 -7.71 2.44
C GLN A 83 11.08 -7.08 3.23
N LYS A 84 9.88 -7.19 2.70
CA LYS A 84 8.64 -6.80 3.39
C LYS A 84 7.80 -8.04 3.68
N VAL A 85 7.01 -7.97 4.74
CA VAL A 85 6.17 -9.09 5.18
C VAL A 85 4.80 -8.59 5.63
N TRP A 86 3.83 -9.49 5.68
CA TRP A 86 2.43 -9.19 6.02
C TRP A 86 1.76 -8.23 5.04
N THR A 87 2.21 -8.24 3.79
CA THR A 87 1.65 -7.40 2.73
C THR A 87 0.32 -7.97 2.26
N SER A 88 -0.78 -7.29 2.64
CA SER A 88 -2.13 -7.68 2.20
C SER A 88 -2.29 -7.42 0.70
N GLU A 89 -2.82 -8.43 -0.03
CA GLU A 89 -3.16 -8.35 -1.46
C GLU A 89 -1.96 -7.97 -2.37
N GLY A 90 -0.72 -8.10 -1.89
CA GLY A 90 0.48 -7.71 -2.63
C GLY A 90 0.60 -8.34 -4.02
N GLN A 91 0.09 -9.58 -4.19
CA GLN A 91 0.09 -10.30 -5.46
C GLN A 91 -0.84 -9.69 -6.54
N HIS A 92 -1.68 -8.74 -6.17
CA HIS A 92 -2.65 -8.09 -7.05
C HIS A 92 -2.42 -6.58 -7.13
N ALA A 93 -1.41 -6.06 -6.45
CA ALA A 93 -1.15 -4.63 -6.38
C ALA A 93 -0.28 -4.16 -7.54
N ASP A 94 -0.66 -3.04 -8.15
CA ASP A 94 0.13 -2.32 -9.15
C ASP A 94 1.20 -1.47 -8.47
N TYR A 95 0.87 -0.90 -7.31
CA TYR A 95 1.77 -0.07 -6.51
C TYR A 95 1.82 -0.48 -5.04
N GLY A 96 2.98 -0.25 -4.41
CA GLY A 96 3.21 -0.39 -2.98
C GLY A 96 3.47 0.95 -2.30
N MET A 97 2.83 1.18 -1.16
CA MET A 97 3.22 2.23 -0.21
C MET A 97 4.49 1.77 0.49
N LEU A 98 5.67 2.09 -0.04
CA LEU A 98 6.93 1.58 0.48
C LEU A 98 7.61 2.60 1.38
N ILE A 99 8.07 2.17 2.55
CA ILE A 99 9.05 2.92 3.36
C ILE A 99 10.39 2.21 3.33
N ALA A 100 11.45 2.99 3.08
CA ALA A 100 12.83 2.49 3.03
C ALA A 100 13.80 3.50 3.62
N ARG A 101 14.98 3.02 4.03
CA ARG A 101 16.06 3.80 4.59
C ARG A 101 16.84 4.47 3.47
N THR A 102 16.75 5.78 3.37
CA THR A 102 17.47 6.63 2.39
C THR A 102 18.72 7.28 2.97
N ASP A 103 18.80 7.38 4.30
CA ASP A 103 19.98 7.86 5.02
C ASP A 103 20.26 6.91 6.21
N PRO A 104 21.30 6.04 6.09
CA PRO A 104 21.63 5.08 7.14
C PRO A 104 22.29 5.72 8.38
N ASP A 105 22.86 6.91 8.25
CA ASP A 105 23.58 7.61 9.32
C ASP A 105 22.64 8.48 10.17
N ALA A 106 21.43 8.72 9.67
CA ALA A 106 20.43 9.50 10.38
C ALA A 106 19.85 8.76 11.59
N SER A 107 19.34 9.50 12.57
CA SER A 107 18.66 8.92 13.73
C SER A 107 17.42 8.13 13.31
N LYS A 108 17.04 7.13 14.10
CA LYS A 108 16.06 6.08 13.85
C LYS A 108 14.81 6.47 13.03
N HIS A 109 14.15 7.58 13.37
CA HIS A 109 12.94 8.05 12.69
C HIS A 109 13.23 9.02 11.54
N ARG A 110 14.47 9.45 11.40
CA ARG A 110 14.95 10.26 10.27
C ARG A 110 15.66 9.35 9.27
N GLY A 111 15.85 9.84 8.06
CA GLY A 111 16.51 9.04 7.02
C GLY A 111 15.65 7.91 6.46
N ILE A 112 14.33 7.95 6.69
CA ILE A 112 13.33 7.10 6.05
C ILE A 112 12.61 7.95 5.01
N SER A 113 12.36 7.39 3.82
CA SER A 113 11.53 8.01 2.79
C SER A 113 10.38 7.09 2.43
N TRP A 114 9.28 7.70 1.96
CA TRP A 114 8.09 7.00 1.50
C TRP A 114 8.02 7.07 -0.02
N PHE A 115 7.80 5.94 -0.67
CA PHE A 115 7.81 5.78 -2.12
C PHE A 115 6.48 5.24 -2.63
N ALA A 116 6.01 5.78 -3.75
CA ALA A 116 5.03 5.12 -4.61
C ALA A 116 5.80 4.09 -5.44
N PHE A 117 5.80 2.83 -5.00
CA PHE A 117 6.67 1.77 -5.51
C PHE A 117 5.92 0.91 -6.52
N PRO A 118 6.34 0.87 -7.80
CA PRO A 118 5.77 -0.04 -8.80
C PRO A 118 6.03 -1.51 -8.41
N MET A 119 5.00 -2.34 -8.39
CA MET A 119 5.12 -3.75 -8.00
C MET A 119 5.52 -4.66 -9.15
N ASP A 120 5.09 -4.34 -10.39
CA ASP A 120 5.43 -5.10 -11.59
C ASP A 120 6.73 -4.57 -12.19
N GLN A 121 7.86 -5.04 -11.67
CA GLN A 121 9.18 -4.69 -12.18
C GLN A 121 10.21 -5.78 -11.86
N GLN A 122 11.33 -5.73 -12.56
CA GLN A 122 12.49 -6.59 -12.27
C GLN A 122 12.99 -6.35 -10.83
N GLY A 123 13.37 -7.42 -10.14
CA GLY A 123 13.86 -7.38 -8.76
C GLY A 123 12.77 -7.43 -7.71
N VAL A 124 11.49 -7.56 -8.08
CA VAL A 124 10.38 -7.76 -7.14
C VAL A 124 9.87 -9.19 -7.24
N GLU A 125 9.92 -9.92 -6.13
CA GLU A 125 9.36 -11.26 -6.01
C GLU A 125 8.33 -11.27 -4.87
N ILE A 126 7.10 -11.71 -5.19
CA ILE A 126 5.99 -11.77 -4.25
C ILE A 126 5.68 -13.22 -3.94
N ARG A 127 5.73 -13.58 -2.66
CA ARG A 127 5.46 -14.95 -2.16
C ARG A 127 4.26 -14.95 -1.23
N PRO A 128 3.13 -15.57 -1.63
CA PRO A 128 1.97 -15.69 -0.77
C PRO A 128 2.27 -16.50 0.50
N LEU A 129 1.83 -15.98 1.66
CA LEU A 129 1.93 -16.66 2.95
C LEU A 129 0.64 -17.46 3.20
N ARG A 130 0.78 -18.75 3.39
CA ARG A 130 -0.36 -19.62 3.71
C ARG A 130 -0.71 -19.53 5.19
N GLU A 131 -1.88 -19.00 5.48
CA GLU A 131 -2.45 -18.89 6.81
C GLU A 131 -2.99 -20.25 7.32
N MET A 132 -3.23 -20.34 8.64
CA MET A 132 -3.88 -21.52 9.25
C MET A 132 -5.28 -21.79 8.69
N THR A 133 -5.96 -20.76 8.18
CA THR A 133 -7.26 -20.84 7.50
C THR A 133 -7.17 -21.51 6.13
N GLY A 134 -5.97 -21.74 5.60
CA GLY A 134 -5.69 -22.21 4.25
C GLY A 134 -5.74 -21.12 3.18
N ARG A 135 -6.04 -19.87 3.55
CA ARG A 135 -5.99 -18.69 2.67
C ARG A 135 -4.57 -18.15 2.56
N SER A 136 -4.34 -17.28 1.59
CA SER A 136 -3.09 -16.55 1.39
C SER A 136 -3.40 -15.08 1.13
N LEU A 137 -3.86 -14.36 2.16
CA LEU A 137 -4.19 -12.94 2.09
C LEU A 137 -2.95 -12.06 2.24
N PHE A 138 -1.93 -12.58 2.90
CA PHE A 138 -0.69 -11.87 3.14
C PHE A 138 0.45 -12.42 2.27
N ASN A 139 1.42 -11.58 2.03
CA ASN A 139 2.59 -11.91 1.23
C ASN A 139 3.88 -11.49 1.93
N GLU A 140 4.96 -12.20 1.59
CA GLU A 140 6.32 -11.67 1.65
C GLU A 140 6.64 -11.02 0.31
N VAL A 141 7.36 -9.91 0.34
CA VAL A 141 7.83 -9.22 -0.86
C VAL A 141 9.34 -9.06 -0.74
N PHE A 142 10.06 -9.75 -1.60
CA PHE A 142 11.50 -9.64 -1.72
C PHE A 142 11.82 -8.60 -2.78
N ILE A 143 12.70 -7.66 -2.43
CA ILE A 143 13.11 -6.56 -3.29
C ILE A 143 14.62 -6.65 -3.47
N ASP A 144 15.07 -6.89 -4.69
CA ASP A 144 16.47 -7.03 -5.05
C ASP A 144 16.82 -6.06 -6.19
N GLU A 145 17.41 -4.93 -5.80
CA GLU A 145 17.82 -3.85 -6.70
C GLU A 145 16.70 -3.29 -7.59
N ALA A 146 15.45 -3.31 -7.09
CA ALA A 146 14.32 -2.69 -7.79
C ALA A 146 14.49 -1.18 -7.87
N ARG A 147 13.97 -0.57 -8.94
CA ARG A 147 14.19 0.85 -9.24
C ARG A 147 12.93 1.69 -9.08
N VAL A 148 13.09 2.87 -8.51
CA VAL A 148 12.01 3.85 -8.34
C VAL A 148 12.53 5.23 -8.70
N SER A 149 11.78 5.97 -9.50
CA SER A 149 12.11 7.36 -9.83
C SER A 149 12.13 8.25 -8.57
N HIS A 150 13.02 9.22 -8.55
CA HIS A 150 13.01 10.24 -7.49
C HIS A 150 11.70 11.02 -7.43
N SER A 151 11.04 11.20 -8.56
CA SER A 151 9.73 11.84 -8.63
C SER A 151 8.63 11.09 -7.88
N ASP A 152 8.85 9.81 -7.54
CA ASP A 152 7.91 8.95 -6.83
C ASP A 152 8.17 8.87 -5.31
N VAL A 153 9.08 9.70 -4.79
CA VAL A 153 9.23 9.97 -3.35
C VAL A 153 8.09 10.90 -2.93
N ILE A 154 7.22 10.42 -2.06
CA ILE A 154 6.08 11.20 -1.55
C ILE A 154 6.51 11.94 -0.28
N GLY A 155 6.31 13.25 -0.29
CA GLY A 155 6.81 14.15 0.76
C GLY A 155 8.30 14.46 0.62
N ASP A 156 8.89 15.05 1.67
CA ASP A 156 10.30 15.43 1.68
C ASP A 156 11.19 14.20 1.87
N LEU A 157 12.36 14.20 1.20
CA LEU A 157 13.36 13.15 1.35
C LEU A 157 13.81 13.07 2.83
N ASN A 158 13.95 11.85 3.34
CA ASN A 158 14.31 11.53 4.72
C ASN A 158 13.24 11.89 5.78
N GLU A 159 12.10 12.42 5.39
CA GLU A 159 10.96 12.73 6.27
C GLU A 159 9.77 11.75 6.08
N GLY A 160 10.01 10.62 5.44
CA GLY A 160 8.99 9.58 5.16
C GLY A 160 8.36 8.98 6.42
N TRP A 161 8.99 9.11 7.60
CA TRP A 161 8.36 8.73 8.86
C TRP A 161 7.10 9.55 9.16
N ARG A 162 7.13 10.85 8.85
CA ARG A 162 5.95 11.73 8.96
C ARG A 162 4.84 11.29 8.02
N VAL A 163 5.21 10.94 6.79
CA VAL A 163 4.27 10.43 5.77
C VAL A 163 3.66 9.09 6.22
N ALA A 164 4.51 8.15 6.68
CA ALA A 164 4.06 6.86 7.20
C ALA A 164 3.11 6.99 8.40
N ASN A 165 3.35 7.95 9.30
CA ASN A 165 2.43 8.22 10.41
C ASN A 165 1.05 8.67 9.93
N THR A 166 0.96 9.46 8.86
CA THR A 166 -0.33 9.82 8.26
C THR A 166 -1.05 8.56 7.76
N THR A 167 -0.36 7.70 7.01
CA THR A 167 -0.91 6.41 6.57
C THR A 167 -1.44 5.57 7.75
N LEU A 168 -0.64 5.42 8.82
CA LEU A 168 -1.01 4.65 10.00
C LEU A 168 -2.16 5.30 10.81
N MET A 169 -2.25 6.62 10.83
CA MET A 169 -3.36 7.33 11.50
C MET A 169 -4.68 7.10 10.76
N VAL A 170 -4.66 7.18 9.44
CA VAL A 170 -5.84 6.90 8.60
C VAL A 170 -6.27 5.44 8.76
N GLU A 171 -5.32 4.51 8.78
CA GLU A 171 -5.57 3.08 9.02
C GLU A 171 -6.28 2.85 10.35
N ARG A 172 -5.79 3.43 11.45
CA ARG A 172 -6.41 3.33 12.78
C ARG A 172 -7.81 3.93 12.81
N ALA A 173 -8.03 5.06 12.15
CA ALA A 173 -9.34 5.70 12.08
C ALA A 173 -10.33 4.82 11.29
N GLY A 174 -9.90 4.19 10.21
CA GLY A 174 -10.70 3.27 9.41
C GLY A 174 -11.08 2.01 10.17
N ILE A 175 -10.15 1.43 10.93
CA ILE A 175 -10.38 0.21 11.73
C ILE A 175 -11.16 0.54 13.02
N GLY A 176 -10.82 1.63 13.71
CA GLY A 176 -11.40 1.99 15.00
C GLY A 176 -12.80 2.60 14.93
N GLY A 177 -13.21 3.14 13.78
CA GLY A 177 -14.50 3.80 13.59
C GLY A 177 -15.72 2.86 13.41
N GLY A 178 -15.59 1.57 13.69
CA GLY A 178 -16.68 0.59 13.49
C GLY A 178 -17.06 0.37 12.02
N HIS A 179 -16.37 1.02 11.11
CA HIS A 179 -16.34 0.71 9.70
C HIS A 179 -15.13 -0.19 9.45
N GLY A 180 -14.92 -1.16 10.38
CA GLY A 180 -13.90 -2.16 10.19
C GLY A 180 -13.87 -2.50 8.72
N MET A 181 -12.70 -2.48 8.11
CA MET A 181 -12.53 -3.17 6.85
C MET A 181 -13.10 -4.56 7.07
N ALA A 182 -14.38 -4.65 6.76
CA ALA A 182 -14.88 -5.92 6.45
C ALA A 182 -14.10 -6.33 5.20
N TYR A 183 -12.98 -7.02 5.40
CA TYR A 183 -12.75 -8.24 4.63
C TYR A 183 -13.92 -9.19 4.94
N ALA A 184 -15.07 -8.60 5.28
CA ALA A 184 -16.35 -9.22 5.34
C ALA A 184 -16.56 -9.76 3.96
N ALA A 185 -16.71 -11.06 3.90
CA ALA A 185 -17.03 -11.85 2.74
C ALA A 185 -17.53 -10.96 1.62
N ALA A 186 -16.79 -10.93 0.51
CA ALA A 186 -17.08 -10.10 -0.65
C ALA A 186 -18.58 -10.12 -0.93
N HIS A 187 -19.27 -9.03 -0.64
CA HIS A 187 -20.70 -8.95 -0.87
C HIS A 187 -20.94 -8.65 -2.35
N PRO A 188 -22.00 -9.17 -2.95
CA PRO A 188 -22.41 -8.74 -4.28
C PRO A 188 -22.45 -7.22 -4.34
N GLY A 189 -21.73 -6.62 -5.30
CA GLY A 189 -21.57 -5.17 -5.42
C GLY A 189 -20.31 -4.57 -4.80
N SER A 190 -19.39 -5.40 -4.26
CA SER A 190 -18.00 -5.00 -4.02
C SER A 190 -17.12 -5.43 -5.19
N SER A 191 -16.03 -4.72 -5.46
CA SER A 191 -15.06 -5.11 -6.50
C SER A 191 -14.51 -6.54 -6.28
N ALA A 192 -14.39 -6.98 -5.04
CA ALA A 192 -14.01 -8.34 -4.68
C ALA A 192 -15.18 -9.34 -4.79
N GLY A 193 -16.44 -8.90 -4.80
CA GLY A 193 -17.62 -9.76 -4.92
C GLY A 193 -17.81 -10.38 -6.29
N HIS A 194 -17.20 -9.81 -7.32
CA HIS A 194 -17.25 -10.36 -8.68
C HIS A 194 -16.36 -11.58 -8.87
N LEU A 195 -15.40 -11.81 -7.99
CA LEU A 195 -14.48 -12.94 -8.05
C LEU A 195 -15.01 -14.19 -7.32
N GLN A 196 -16.05 -14.05 -6.51
CA GLN A 196 -16.71 -15.18 -5.84
C GLN A 196 -18.02 -15.53 -6.56
N LYS A 197 -17.93 -16.24 -7.69
CA LYS A 197 -19.09 -16.99 -8.16
C LYS A 197 -19.40 -18.07 -7.13
N PRO A 198 -20.67 -18.23 -6.67
CA PRO A 198 -21.03 -19.42 -5.92
C PRO A 198 -20.73 -20.62 -6.83
N ALA A 199 -20.01 -21.59 -6.28
CA ALA A 199 -19.92 -22.90 -6.92
C ALA A 199 -21.35 -23.44 -7.00
N GLY A 200 -21.83 -23.60 -8.23
CA GLY A 200 -23.09 -24.25 -8.53
C GLY A 200 -23.02 -25.75 -8.22
#